data_071fcded493d54092680b243817653c0
#
_entry.id   071fcded493d54092680b243817653c0
#
_cell.length_a   1.000
_cell.length_b   1.000
_cell.length_c   1.000
_cell.angle_alpha   90.00
_cell.angle_beta   90.00
_cell.angle_gamma   90.00
#
_symmetry.space_group_name_H-M   'P 1'
#
loop_
_entity.id
_entity.type
_entity.pdbx_description
1 polymer ?
#
loop_
_entity_poly.entity_id
_entity_poly.type
_entity_poly.pdbx_seq_one_letter_code
_entity_poly.pdbx_strand_id
1 'polypeptide(L)'
;MNLEDIAGIAHEPSGQGVPVGTVMLTHGAGGSRDSPLLQKICDEWAARGWLAVRFNLPYRRRRPKGPPSNSAATDQAGIVEAVELARTLTKGPVVAGGHSYGGRMTSMVVADDAAKVDALTLFSYPLHPPGKPERARTEHLPRISVPTVFTHGTADPFGSIDELRTAAALISGSTEVVEINGARHDLGSKSLNVPALAVDAALRLLGTASQGWSSIRA
;
A
#
# COMPACT_ATOMS: atom_id res chain seq x y z
N MET A 1 4.60 -16.47 -14.12
CA MET A 1 5.14 -15.71 -12.98
C MET A 1 4.64 -16.33 -11.70
N ASN A 2 5.48 -16.46 -10.69
CA ASN A 2 5.15 -17.00 -9.36
C ASN A 2 5.72 -16.09 -8.25
N LEU A 3 5.51 -16.45 -6.97
CA LEU A 3 5.99 -15.64 -5.85
C LEU A 3 7.52 -15.52 -5.78
N GLU A 4 8.26 -16.52 -6.24
CA GLU A 4 9.73 -16.46 -6.24
C GLU A 4 10.24 -15.41 -7.23
N ASP A 5 9.58 -15.25 -8.37
CA ASP A 5 9.95 -14.27 -9.42
C ASP A 5 9.94 -12.84 -8.88
N ILE A 6 9.02 -12.53 -7.95
CA ILE A 6 8.92 -11.22 -7.28
C ILE A 6 9.63 -11.20 -5.91
N ALA A 7 10.32 -12.28 -5.54
CA ALA A 7 10.81 -12.50 -4.19
C ALA A 7 9.71 -12.22 -3.14
N GLY A 8 8.53 -12.82 -3.35
CA GLY A 8 7.35 -12.69 -2.51
C GLY A 8 7.33 -13.70 -1.37
N ILE A 9 6.64 -13.35 -0.28
CA ILE A 9 6.27 -14.25 0.81
C ILE A 9 4.79 -14.08 1.05
N ALA A 10 4.05 -15.19 0.96
CA ALA A 10 2.62 -15.22 1.24
C ALA A 10 2.35 -15.40 2.73
N HIS A 11 1.28 -14.77 3.19
CA HIS A 11 0.59 -15.00 4.45
C HIS A 11 -0.78 -15.55 4.09
N GLU A 12 -0.96 -16.85 4.32
CA GLU A 12 -2.17 -17.55 3.95
C GLU A 12 -3.34 -17.12 4.84
N PRO A 13 -4.55 -17.03 4.29
CA PRO A 13 -5.73 -16.65 5.07
C PRO A 13 -6.00 -17.63 6.21
N SER A 14 -6.42 -17.11 7.35
CA SER A 14 -6.86 -17.93 8.47
C SER A 14 -8.14 -18.66 8.11
N GLY A 15 -8.13 -20.01 8.17
CA GLY A 15 -9.28 -20.88 7.87
C GLY A 15 -9.13 -21.67 6.57
N GLN A 16 -10.11 -22.57 6.30
CA GLN A 16 -10.10 -23.49 5.15
C GLN A 16 -10.85 -22.97 3.92
N GLY A 17 -11.07 -21.66 3.81
CA GLY A 17 -11.84 -21.05 2.72
C GLY A 17 -10.99 -20.56 1.56
N VAL A 18 -11.65 -20.26 0.44
CA VAL A 18 -11.03 -19.48 -0.66
C VAL A 18 -10.75 -18.07 -0.15
N PRO A 19 -9.55 -17.50 -0.41
CA PRO A 19 -9.26 -16.13 0.00
C PRO A 19 -10.28 -15.12 -0.54
N VAL A 20 -10.66 -14.16 0.30
CA VAL A 20 -11.58 -13.07 -0.08
C VAL A 20 -11.02 -12.25 -1.25
N GLY A 21 -9.72 -12.03 -1.25
CA GLY A 21 -8.97 -11.29 -2.26
C GLY A 21 -7.48 -11.38 -2.00
N THR A 22 -6.69 -10.61 -2.74
CA THR A 22 -5.23 -10.58 -2.59
C THR A 22 -4.75 -9.18 -2.22
N VAL A 23 -3.80 -9.11 -1.29
CA VAL A 23 -3.10 -7.87 -0.91
C VAL A 23 -1.62 -7.97 -1.27
N MET A 24 -1.09 -6.99 -2.01
CA MET A 24 0.32 -6.92 -2.42
C MET A 24 0.99 -5.71 -1.75
N LEU A 25 1.94 -5.96 -0.87
CA LEU A 25 2.64 -4.92 -0.12
C LEU A 25 4.14 -4.92 -0.37
N THR A 26 4.71 -3.72 -0.56
CA THR A 26 6.15 -3.57 -0.72
C THR A 26 6.74 -2.54 0.25
N HIS A 27 8.07 -2.55 0.35
CA HIS A 27 8.84 -1.89 1.40
C HIS A 27 9.33 -0.48 1.04
N GLY A 28 9.75 0.28 2.05
CA GLY A 28 10.41 1.57 1.90
C GLY A 28 11.85 1.46 1.35
N ALA A 29 12.44 2.62 1.02
CA ALA A 29 13.73 2.74 0.36
C ALA A 29 14.90 2.02 1.06
N GLY A 30 14.92 1.99 2.39
CA GLY A 30 15.96 1.32 3.20
C GLY A 30 15.62 -0.12 3.59
N GLY A 31 14.38 -0.56 3.32
CA GLY A 31 13.83 -1.82 3.81
C GLY A 31 13.89 -2.98 2.82
N SER A 32 13.23 -4.07 3.20
CA SER A 32 12.94 -5.25 2.39
C SER A 32 11.55 -5.78 2.73
N ARG A 33 11.11 -6.81 2.03
CA ARG A 33 9.91 -7.58 2.37
C ARG A 33 9.89 -8.08 3.83
N ASP A 34 11.05 -8.15 4.49
CA ASP A 34 11.20 -8.65 5.86
C ASP A 34 11.01 -7.55 6.92
N SER A 35 10.53 -6.35 6.53
CA SER A 35 10.13 -5.29 7.45
C SER A 35 9.11 -5.81 8.47
N PRO A 36 9.33 -5.62 9.79
CA PRO A 36 8.38 -6.02 10.83
C PRO A 36 7.00 -5.38 10.67
N LEU A 37 6.95 -4.15 10.14
CA LEU A 37 5.67 -3.48 9.83
C LEU A 37 4.89 -4.24 8.77
N LEU A 38 5.52 -4.59 7.64
CA LEU A 38 4.87 -5.33 6.57
C LEU A 38 4.43 -6.73 7.01
N GLN A 39 5.25 -7.41 7.81
CA GLN A 39 4.88 -8.71 8.36
C GLN A 39 3.57 -8.63 9.16
N LYS A 40 3.51 -7.72 10.14
CA LYS A 40 2.33 -7.54 10.99
C LYS A 40 1.08 -7.13 10.21
N ILE A 41 1.24 -6.28 9.17
CA ILE A 41 0.12 -5.86 8.32
C ILE A 41 -0.38 -7.05 7.48
N CYS A 42 0.52 -7.84 6.89
CA CYS A 42 0.14 -9.04 6.15
C CYS A 42 -0.50 -10.10 7.06
N ASP A 43 -0.02 -10.28 8.28
CA ASP A 43 -0.65 -11.17 9.28
C ASP A 43 -2.09 -10.72 9.59
N GLU A 44 -2.32 -9.42 9.72
CA GLU A 44 -3.66 -8.87 9.97
C GLU A 44 -4.60 -9.06 8.78
N TRP A 45 -4.13 -8.86 7.55
CA TRP A 45 -4.91 -9.16 6.35
C TRP A 45 -5.26 -10.65 6.26
N ALA A 46 -4.29 -11.51 6.54
CA ALA A 46 -4.49 -12.97 6.56
C ALA A 46 -5.51 -13.38 7.62
N ALA A 47 -5.49 -12.76 8.80
CA ALA A 47 -6.49 -12.96 9.86
C ALA A 47 -7.92 -12.55 9.42
N ARG A 48 -8.06 -11.66 8.43
CA ARG A 48 -9.34 -11.25 7.82
C ARG A 48 -9.73 -12.08 6.60
N GLY A 49 -9.05 -13.22 6.34
CA GLY A 49 -9.36 -14.13 5.24
C GLY A 49 -8.79 -13.73 3.88
N TRP A 50 -7.82 -12.81 3.84
CA TRP A 50 -7.16 -12.37 2.61
C TRP A 50 -5.83 -13.10 2.41
N LEU A 51 -5.49 -13.38 1.15
CA LEU A 51 -4.12 -13.76 0.80
C LEU A 51 -3.26 -12.49 0.78
N ALA A 52 -2.32 -12.36 1.72
CA ALA A 52 -1.46 -11.18 1.77
C ALA A 52 -0.03 -11.55 1.38
N VAL A 53 0.56 -10.78 0.47
CA VAL A 53 1.91 -11.01 -0.04
C VAL A 53 2.76 -9.76 0.19
N ARG A 54 3.89 -9.95 0.85
CA ARG A 54 4.96 -8.94 0.93
C ARG A 54 6.08 -9.31 -0.03
N PHE A 55 6.53 -8.36 -0.85
CA PHE A 55 7.50 -8.63 -1.90
C PHE A 55 8.63 -7.61 -1.96
N ASN A 56 9.75 -7.98 -2.60
CA ASN A 56 10.89 -7.11 -2.81
C ASN A 56 10.81 -6.39 -4.16
N LEU A 57 10.98 -5.07 -4.12
CA LEU A 57 11.18 -4.28 -5.33
C LEU A 57 12.41 -4.73 -6.11
N PRO A 58 12.45 -4.59 -7.44
CA PRO A 58 13.56 -5.01 -8.29
C PRO A 58 14.94 -4.56 -7.83
N TYR A 59 15.08 -3.32 -7.33
CA TYR A 59 16.37 -2.87 -6.82
C TYR A 59 16.83 -3.68 -5.60
N ARG A 60 15.90 -4.12 -4.73
CA ARG A 60 16.20 -4.91 -3.54
C ARG A 60 16.48 -6.38 -3.87
N ARG A 61 15.85 -6.92 -4.92
CA ARG A 61 16.20 -8.26 -5.46
C ARG A 61 17.65 -8.31 -5.95
N ARG A 62 18.13 -7.24 -6.59
CA ARG A 62 19.50 -7.13 -7.09
C ARG A 62 20.55 -6.79 -6.03
N ARG A 63 20.17 -6.03 -5.01
CA ARG A 63 21.09 -5.59 -3.94
C ARG A 63 20.43 -5.75 -2.58
N PRO A 64 20.99 -6.59 -1.70
CA PRO A 64 20.43 -6.83 -0.36
C PRO A 64 20.39 -5.59 0.54
N LYS A 65 21.26 -4.60 0.31
CA LYS A 65 21.39 -3.37 1.11
C LYS A 65 21.55 -2.13 0.22
N GLY A 66 21.32 -0.96 0.81
CA GLY A 66 21.48 0.34 0.15
C GLY A 66 20.16 0.96 -0.35
N PRO A 67 20.20 2.22 -0.81
CA PRO A 67 19.03 2.93 -1.32
C PRO A 67 18.59 2.38 -2.68
N PRO A 68 17.38 2.76 -3.16
CA PRO A 68 16.97 2.50 -4.53
C PRO A 68 18.01 3.02 -5.54
N SER A 69 18.17 2.33 -6.65
CA SER A 69 18.92 2.84 -7.79
C SER A 69 18.11 3.96 -8.48
N ASN A 70 18.74 4.74 -9.35
CA ASN A 70 18.10 5.90 -10.02
C ASN A 70 16.97 5.52 -11.00
N SER A 71 16.63 4.25 -11.14
CA SER A 71 15.57 3.77 -12.04
C SER A 71 14.28 3.45 -11.29
N ALA A 72 13.49 4.48 -10.99
CA ALA A 72 12.13 4.31 -10.48
C ALA A 72 11.25 3.48 -11.44
N ALA A 73 11.44 3.62 -12.75
CA ALA A 73 10.70 2.88 -13.77
C ALA A 73 10.84 1.35 -13.63
N THR A 74 12.03 0.85 -13.28
CA THR A 74 12.23 -0.59 -13.04
C THR A 74 11.45 -1.08 -11.81
N ASP A 75 11.41 -0.28 -10.74
CA ASP A 75 10.68 -0.64 -9.53
C ASP A 75 9.16 -0.57 -9.78
N GLN A 76 8.68 0.40 -10.57
CA GLN A 76 7.30 0.47 -11.03
C GLN A 76 6.91 -0.75 -11.87
N ALA A 77 7.75 -1.17 -12.82
CA ALA A 77 7.50 -2.38 -13.60
C ALA A 77 7.38 -3.63 -12.69
N GLY A 78 8.23 -3.75 -11.68
CA GLY A 78 8.12 -4.85 -10.71
C GLY A 78 6.85 -4.81 -9.85
N ILE A 79 6.25 -3.63 -9.64
CA ILE A 79 4.94 -3.51 -8.98
C ILE A 79 3.82 -3.97 -9.93
N VAL A 80 3.89 -3.61 -11.21
CA VAL A 80 2.95 -4.12 -12.25
C VAL A 80 2.98 -5.65 -12.27
N GLU A 81 4.18 -6.25 -12.36
CA GLU A 81 4.36 -7.70 -12.30
C GLU A 81 3.69 -8.32 -11.05
N ALA A 82 3.87 -7.70 -9.90
CA ALA A 82 3.29 -8.18 -8.64
C ALA A 82 1.75 -8.10 -8.63
N VAL A 83 1.17 -7.03 -9.16
CA VAL A 83 -0.30 -6.88 -9.25
C VAL A 83 -0.89 -7.85 -10.28
N GLU A 84 -0.23 -8.07 -11.41
CA GLU A 84 -0.65 -9.07 -12.40
C GLU A 84 -0.64 -10.48 -11.79
N LEU A 85 0.40 -10.82 -11.03
CA LEU A 85 0.45 -12.09 -10.29
C LEU A 85 -0.72 -12.19 -9.30
N ALA A 86 -1.02 -11.13 -8.53
CA ALA A 86 -2.12 -11.13 -7.57
C ALA A 86 -3.46 -11.54 -8.20
N ARG A 87 -3.73 -11.05 -9.42
CA ARG A 87 -4.96 -11.39 -10.16
C ARG A 87 -5.05 -12.83 -10.60
N THR A 88 -3.93 -13.57 -10.58
CA THR A 88 -3.93 -15.02 -10.85
C THR A 88 -4.10 -15.86 -9.58
N LEU A 89 -3.82 -15.29 -8.42
CA LEU A 89 -3.84 -16.02 -7.14
C LEU A 89 -5.26 -16.16 -6.58
N THR A 90 -6.10 -15.15 -6.77
CA THR A 90 -7.51 -15.20 -6.33
C THR A 90 -8.43 -14.54 -7.36
N LYS A 91 -9.73 -14.85 -7.28
CA LYS A 91 -10.75 -14.20 -8.11
C LYS A 91 -11.36 -12.95 -7.44
N GLY A 92 -11.01 -12.68 -6.20
CA GLY A 92 -11.49 -11.55 -5.43
C GLY A 92 -10.77 -10.23 -5.77
N PRO A 93 -11.08 -9.17 -5.03
CA PRO A 93 -10.43 -7.87 -5.22
C PRO A 93 -8.93 -7.92 -4.93
N VAL A 94 -8.18 -7.06 -5.60
CA VAL A 94 -6.74 -6.86 -5.41
C VAL A 94 -6.50 -5.51 -4.77
N VAL A 95 -5.88 -5.53 -3.58
CA VAL A 95 -5.38 -4.34 -2.90
C VAL A 95 -3.86 -4.26 -3.10
N ALA A 96 -3.36 -3.10 -3.47
CA ALA A 96 -1.91 -2.88 -3.54
C ALA A 96 -1.47 -1.75 -2.63
N GLY A 97 -0.20 -1.73 -2.29
CA GLY A 97 0.33 -0.65 -1.47
C GLY A 97 1.74 -0.89 -0.97
N GLY A 98 2.08 -0.17 0.08
CA GLY A 98 3.39 -0.33 0.70
C GLY A 98 3.80 0.82 1.61
N HIS A 99 4.97 0.65 2.19
CA HIS A 99 5.56 1.62 3.09
C HIS A 99 6.42 2.64 2.34
N SER A 100 6.24 3.92 2.64
CA SER A 100 7.12 5.01 2.18
C SER A 100 7.36 4.99 0.66
N TYR A 101 8.60 4.79 0.22
CA TYR A 101 8.98 4.71 -1.20
C TYR A 101 8.14 3.69 -1.97
N GLY A 102 7.94 2.49 -1.43
CA GLY A 102 7.12 1.45 -2.06
C GLY A 102 5.67 1.88 -2.25
N GLY A 103 5.07 2.49 -1.22
CA GLY A 103 3.71 3.05 -1.30
C GLY A 103 3.60 4.14 -2.38
N ARG A 104 4.58 5.06 -2.43
CA ARG A 104 4.62 6.09 -3.48
C ARG A 104 4.78 5.49 -4.88
N MET A 105 5.67 4.52 -5.07
CA MET A 105 5.82 3.87 -6.38
C MET A 105 4.53 3.15 -6.80
N THR A 106 3.86 2.47 -5.87
CA THR A 106 2.56 1.81 -6.12
C THR A 106 1.49 2.83 -6.51
N SER A 107 1.38 3.96 -5.80
CA SER A 107 0.40 5.00 -6.14
C SER A 107 0.64 5.62 -7.52
N MET A 108 1.90 5.76 -7.96
CA MET A 108 2.24 6.23 -9.31
C MET A 108 1.81 5.23 -10.39
N VAL A 109 2.10 3.94 -10.18
CA VAL A 109 1.70 2.86 -11.10
C VAL A 109 0.18 2.83 -11.29
N VAL A 110 -0.57 2.98 -10.20
CA VAL A 110 -2.04 3.00 -10.25
C VAL A 110 -2.56 4.29 -10.91
N ALA A 111 -1.96 5.44 -10.63
CA ALA A 111 -2.30 6.71 -11.26
C ALA A 111 -2.09 6.70 -12.78
N ASP A 112 -1.11 5.96 -13.26
CA ASP A 112 -0.81 5.83 -14.70
C ASP A 112 -1.59 4.67 -15.37
N ASP A 113 -2.56 4.06 -14.68
CA ASP A 113 -3.37 2.89 -15.10
C ASP A 113 -2.53 1.68 -15.57
N ALA A 114 -1.26 1.65 -15.13
CA ALA A 114 -0.33 0.57 -15.50
C ALA A 114 -0.60 -0.72 -14.70
N ALA A 115 -1.28 -0.64 -13.55
CA ALA A 115 -1.73 -1.79 -12.77
C ALA A 115 -3.15 -1.54 -12.24
N LYS A 116 -4.05 -2.47 -12.52
CA LYS A 116 -5.46 -2.38 -12.08
C LYS A 116 -5.60 -2.99 -10.71
N VAL A 117 -5.98 -2.18 -9.73
CA VAL A 117 -6.26 -2.57 -8.36
C VAL A 117 -7.64 -2.09 -7.94
N ASP A 118 -8.21 -2.71 -6.91
CA ASP A 118 -9.52 -2.34 -6.39
C ASP A 118 -9.42 -1.36 -5.21
N ALA A 119 -8.25 -1.26 -4.57
CA ALA A 119 -7.93 -0.22 -3.59
C ALA A 119 -6.41 -0.07 -3.38
N LEU A 120 -6.03 1.07 -2.79
CA LEU A 120 -4.66 1.35 -2.32
C LEU A 120 -4.59 1.43 -0.79
N THR A 121 -3.49 0.93 -0.22
CA THR A 121 -3.15 1.11 1.20
C THR A 121 -1.71 1.62 1.33
N LEU A 122 -1.55 2.84 1.81
CA LEU A 122 -0.30 3.59 1.79
C LEU A 122 0.16 3.90 3.22
N PHE A 123 1.29 3.35 3.61
CA PHE A 123 1.86 3.49 4.95
C PHE A 123 2.98 4.51 4.94
N SER A 124 2.88 5.55 5.80
CA SER A 124 3.86 6.64 5.87
C SER A 124 4.22 7.18 4.49
N TYR A 125 3.21 7.66 3.77
CA TYR A 125 3.43 8.23 2.44
C TYR A 125 4.42 9.39 2.52
N PRO A 126 5.54 9.36 1.77
CA PRO A 126 6.58 10.38 1.86
C PRO A 126 6.20 11.60 1.03
N LEU A 127 5.28 12.43 1.57
CA LEU A 127 4.66 13.55 0.86
C LEU A 127 5.71 14.54 0.32
N HIS A 128 6.71 14.86 1.13
CA HIS A 128 7.84 15.70 0.72
C HIS A 128 9.13 15.27 1.43
N PRO A 129 10.32 15.70 0.99
CA PRO A 129 11.54 15.54 1.79
C PRO A 129 11.42 16.32 3.11
N PRO A 130 11.99 15.84 4.22
CA PRO A 130 11.94 16.54 5.50
C PRO A 130 12.36 18.00 5.38
N GLY A 131 11.52 18.92 5.91
CA GLY A 131 11.77 20.36 5.89
C GLY A 131 11.65 21.04 4.50
N LYS A 132 11.04 20.36 3.50
CA LYS A 132 10.86 20.88 2.14
C LYS A 132 9.43 20.69 1.63
N PRO A 133 8.42 21.31 2.27
CA PRO A 133 7.01 21.14 1.89
C PRO A 133 6.71 21.62 0.46
N GLU A 134 7.49 22.60 -0.06
CA GLU A 134 7.40 23.07 -1.44
C GLU A 134 7.73 22.00 -2.49
N ARG A 135 8.29 20.87 -2.06
CA ARG A 135 8.61 19.71 -2.92
C ARG A 135 7.61 18.56 -2.73
N ALA A 136 6.34 18.90 -2.53
CA ALA A 136 5.28 17.92 -2.39
C ALA A 136 5.18 17.01 -3.62
N ARG A 137 4.93 15.73 -3.39
CA ARG A 137 4.90 14.66 -4.41
C ARG A 137 3.45 14.27 -4.69
N THR A 138 2.68 15.20 -5.25
CA THR A 138 1.22 15.11 -5.40
C THR A 138 0.76 15.06 -6.85
N GLU A 139 1.63 15.25 -7.84
CA GLU A 139 1.28 15.47 -9.25
C GLU A 139 0.47 14.31 -9.86
N HIS A 140 0.66 13.09 -9.37
CA HIS A 140 -0.05 11.90 -9.86
C HIS A 140 -1.35 11.62 -9.11
N LEU A 141 -1.54 12.15 -7.89
CA LEU A 141 -2.68 11.84 -7.01
C LEU A 141 -4.04 12.11 -7.67
N PRO A 142 -4.26 13.20 -8.45
CA PRO A 142 -5.54 13.46 -9.10
C PRO A 142 -5.99 12.37 -10.09
N ARG A 143 -5.07 11.55 -10.58
CA ARG A 143 -5.37 10.46 -11.52
C ARG A 143 -5.74 9.14 -10.82
N ILE A 144 -5.66 9.08 -9.48
CA ILE A 144 -6.08 7.90 -8.71
C ILE A 144 -7.60 7.96 -8.53
N SER A 145 -8.29 6.94 -9.01
CA SER A 145 -9.76 6.83 -8.91
C SER A 145 -10.24 5.73 -7.96
N VAL A 146 -9.32 4.91 -7.46
CA VAL A 146 -9.66 3.81 -6.55
C VAL A 146 -9.68 4.27 -5.09
N PRO A 147 -10.45 3.60 -4.21
CA PRO A 147 -10.40 3.82 -2.78
C PRO A 147 -8.98 3.76 -2.24
N THR A 148 -8.58 4.76 -1.44
CA THR A 148 -7.19 4.88 -0.97
C THR A 148 -7.14 5.17 0.52
N VAL A 149 -6.45 4.32 1.28
CA VAL A 149 -6.18 4.53 2.71
C VAL A 149 -4.73 5.00 2.90
N PHE A 150 -4.57 6.08 3.63
CA PHE A 150 -3.29 6.53 4.16
C PHE A 150 -3.22 6.21 5.65
N THR A 151 -2.22 5.46 6.09
CA THR A 151 -1.90 5.28 7.51
C THR A 151 -0.63 6.05 7.81
N HIS A 152 -0.71 7.06 8.68
CA HIS A 152 0.37 8.03 8.84
C HIS A 152 0.58 8.43 10.30
N GLY A 153 1.84 8.57 10.69
CA GLY A 153 2.23 9.00 12.03
C GLY A 153 2.15 10.51 12.19
N THR A 154 1.60 11.00 13.32
CA THR A 154 1.51 12.46 13.57
C THR A 154 2.87 13.14 13.78
N ALA A 155 3.94 12.37 14.00
CA ALA A 155 5.32 12.85 14.13
C ALA A 155 6.21 12.44 12.93
N ASP A 156 5.61 12.12 11.79
CA ASP A 156 6.35 11.75 10.57
C ASP A 156 6.97 13.01 9.92
N PRO A 157 8.30 13.08 9.73
CA PRO A 157 8.95 14.24 9.15
C PRO A 157 8.74 14.42 7.63
N PHE A 158 8.13 13.45 6.96
CA PHE A 158 7.87 13.48 5.52
C PHE A 158 6.51 14.07 5.13
N GLY A 159 5.76 14.58 6.11
CA GLY A 159 4.49 15.28 5.94
C GLY A 159 3.69 15.27 7.23
N SER A 160 3.06 16.38 7.56
CA SER A 160 2.07 16.47 8.65
C SER A 160 0.74 15.84 8.21
N ILE A 161 -0.12 15.56 9.19
CA ILE A 161 -1.47 15.05 8.92
C ILE A 161 -2.30 16.01 8.07
N ASP A 162 -2.21 17.31 8.32
CA ASP A 162 -2.99 18.32 7.58
C ASP A 162 -2.52 18.46 6.13
N GLU A 163 -1.20 18.42 5.90
CA GLU A 163 -0.64 18.36 4.55
C GLU A 163 -1.07 17.07 3.82
N LEU A 164 -1.08 15.94 4.52
CA LEU A 164 -1.50 14.68 3.93
C LEU A 164 -3.00 14.66 3.62
N ARG A 165 -3.86 15.22 4.48
CA ARG A 165 -5.30 15.39 4.21
C ARG A 165 -5.54 16.25 2.97
N THR A 166 -4.80 17.35 2.85
CA THR A 166 -4.84 18.22 1.65
C THR A 166 -4.43 17.45 0.40
N ALA A 167 -3.38 16.64 0.47
CA ALA A 167 -2.94 15.80 -0.63
C ALA A 167 -3.95 14.70 -0.96
N ALA A 168 -4.52 14.02 0.05
CA ALA A 168 -5.53 12.99 -0.12
C ALA A 168 -6.80 13.52 -0.81
N ALA A 169 -7.19 14.77 -0.56
CA ALA A 169 -8.33 15.42 -1.20
C ALA A 169 -8.14 15.63 -2.72
N LEU A 170 -6.93 15.49 -3.26
CA LEU A 170 -6.66 15.51 -4.70
C LEU A 170 -7.08 14.21 -5.39
N ILE A 171 -7.20 13.11 -4.66
CA ILE A 171 -7.60 11.80 -5.21
C ILE A 171 -9.07 11.83 -5.55
N SER A 172 -9.45 11.39 -6.75
CA SER A 172 -10.84 11.36 -7.19
C SER A 172 -11.67 10.21 -6.59
N GLY A 173 -10.99 9.13 -6.16
CA GLY A 173 -11.60 8.04 -5.39
C GLY A 173 -11.84 8.42 -3.92
N SER A 174 -12.59 7.59 -3.20
CA SER A 174 -12.76 7.77 -1.75
C SER A 174 -11.44 7.63 -1.00
N THR A 175 -11.22 8.48 0.02
CA THR A 175 -9.99 8.45 0.80
C THR A 175 -10.27 8.41 2.31
N GLU A 176 -9.39 7.74 3.05
CA GLU A 176 -9.37 7.77 4.52
C GLU A 176 -7.94 7.99 5.00
N VAL A 177 -7.75 8.87 5.98
CA VAL A 177 -6.45 9.09 6.65
C VAL A 177 -6.54 8.54 8.07
N VAL A 178 -5.85 7.46 8.33
CA VAL A 178 -5.68 6.82 9.64
C VAL A 178 -4.49 7.44 10.34
N GLU A 179 -4.75 8.25 11.35
CA GLU A 179 -3.71 8.92 12.14
C GLU A 179 -3.20 8.03 13.26
N ILE A 180 -1.88 7.90 13.35
CA ILE A 180 -1.23 7.16 14.42
C ILE A 180 -0.52 8.17 15.33
N ASN A 181 -1.17 8.48 16.45
CA ASN A 181 -0.70 9.52 17.37
C ASN A 181 0.70 9.20 17.91
N GLY A 182 1.60 10.16 17.84
CA GLY A 182 2.99 10.07 18.29
C GLY A 182 3.90 9.17 17.44
N ALA A 183 3.35 8.43 16.47
CA ALA A 183 4.17 7.59 15.60
C ALA A 183 4.98 8.43 14.61
N ARG A 184 6.17 7.94 14.31
CA ARG A 184 7.08 8.49 13.30
C ARG A 184 6.94 7.70 11.99
N HIS A 185 7.90 7.85 11.09
CA HIS A 185 7.91 7.25 9.76
C HIS A 185 7.85 5.71 9.74
N ASP A 186 8.25 5.06 10.81
CA ASP A 186 8.19 3.60 10.98
C ASP A 186 6.84 3.07 11.47
N LEU A 187 5.90 3.98 11.79
CA LEU A 187 4.58 3.69 12.39
C LEU A 187 4.66 2.89 13.71
N GLY A 188 5.79 2.98 14.41
CA GLY A 188 5.94 2.35 15.72
C GLY A 188 4.96 2.93 16.72
N SER A 189 4.15 2.08 17.34
CA SER A 189 3.25 2.46 18.45
C SER A 189 3.24 1.37 19.51
N LYS A 190 3.24 1.77 20.78
CA LYS A 190 3.12 0.86 21.93
C LYS A 190 1.68 0.68 22.40
N SER A 191 0.80 1.63 22.06
CA SER A 191 -0.57 1.70 22.54
C SER A 191 -1.63 1.36 21.50
N LEU A 192 -1.27 1.41 20.20
CA LEU A 192 -2.21 1.21 19.10
C LEU A 192 -1.85 -0.04 18.29
N ASN A 193 -2.85 -0.82 17.93
CA ASN A 193 -2.71 -1.88 16.93
C ASN A 193 -2.79 -1.27 15.51
N VAL A 194 -1.69 -0.72 15.04
CA VAL A 194 -1.60 -0.04 13.75
C VAL A 194 -2.03 -0.94 12.59
N PRO A 195 -1.62 -2.23 12.50
CA PRO A 195 -2.11 -3.14 11.48
C PRO A 195 -3.64 -3.25 11.43
N ALA A 196 -4.29 -3.47 12.58
CA ALA A 196 -5.75 -3.60 12.64
C ALA A 196 -6.45 -2.32 12.18
N LEU A 197 -6.01 -1.14 12.65
CA LEU A 197 -6.58 0.15 12.25
C LEU A 197 -6.50 0.37 10.73
N ALA A 198 -5.35 0.05 10.14
CA ALA A 198 -5.13 0.22 8.71
C ALA A 198 -5.99 -0.75 7.86
N VAL A 199 -6.06 -2.02 8.28
CA VAL A 199 -6.83 -3.06 7.58
C VAL A 199 -8.32 -2.77 7.70
N ASP A 200 -8.81 -2.38 8.88
CA ASP A 200 -10.23 -2.02 9.08
C ASP A 200 -10.64 -0.82 8.20
N ALA A 201 -9.79 0.19 8.08
CA ALA A 201 -10.04 1.33 7.20
C ALA A 201 -10.13 0.89 5.72
N ALA A 202 -9.21 0.05 5.27
CA ALA A 202 -9.21 -0.46 3.90
C ALA A 202 -10.47 -1.30 3.61
N LEU A 203 -10.87 -2.16 4.53
CA LEU A 203 -12.07 -2.99 4.38
C LEU A 203 -13.36 -2.14 4.37
N ARG A 204 -13.43 -1.08 5.17
CA ARG A 204 -14.56 -0.13 5.13
C ARG A 204 -14.69 0.52 3.75
N LEU A 205 -13.60 1.05 3.20
CA LEU A 205 -13.64 1.71 1.89
C LEU A 205 -13.96 0.72 0.75
N LEU A 206 -13.44 -0.50 0.80
CA LEU A 206 -13.78 -1.56 -0.16
C LEU A 206 -15.27 -1.94 -0.07
N GLY A 207 -15.82 -2.06 1.14
CA GLY A 207 -17.24 -2.39 1.37
C GLY A 207 -18.18 -1.31 0.83
N THR A 208 -17.87 -0.05 1.01
CA THR A 208 -18.67 1.07 0.45
C THR A 208 -18.60 1.14 -1.07
N ALA A 209 -17.43 0.86 -1.65
CA ALA A 209 -17.25 0.82 -3.10
C ALA A 209 -18.06 -0.33 -3.75
N SER A 210 -18.09 -1.51 -3.13
CA SER A 210 -18.85 -2.67 -3.66
C SER A 210 -20.36 -2.49 -3.64
N GLN A 211 -20.91 -1.74 -2.68
CA GLN A 211 -22.34 -1.40 -2.63
C GLN A 211 -22.75 -0.45 -3.78
N GLY A 212 -21.87 0.46 -4.19
CA GLY A 212 -22.09 1.32 -5.35
C GLY A 212 -22.15 0.55 -6.69
N TRP A 213 -21.42 -0.56 -6.80
CA TRP A 213 -21.42 -1.40 -8.02
C TRP A 213 -22.68 -2.27 -8.16
N SER A 214 -23.29 -2.69 -7.06
CA SER A 214 -24.53 -3.47 -7.07
C SER A 214 -25.73 -2.65 -7.52
N SER A 215 -25.73 -1.34 -7.27
CA SER A 215 -26.81 -0.43 -7.67
C SER A 215 -26.77 0.01 -9.16
N ILE A 216 -25.64 -0.22 -9.86
CA ILE A 216 -25.47 0.12 -11.29
C ILE A 216 -25.83 -1.07 -12.20
N ARG A 217 -25.94 -2.29 -11.65
CA ARG A 217 -26.27 -3.52 -12.39
C ARG A 217 -27.70 -4.01 -12.17
N ALA A 218 -28.52 -3.29 -11.45
CA ALA A 218 -29.95 -3.50 -11.28
C ALA A 218 -30.74 -2.48 -12.13
#